data_ac6f05a9766834d2f7bcf34e36cb3ea6
#
_entry.id   ac6f05a9766834d2f7bcf34e36cb3ea6
#
_cell.length_a   1.000
_cell.length_b   1.000
_cell.length_c   1.000
_cell.angle_alpha   90.00
_cell.angle_beta   90.00
_cell.angle_gamma   90.00
#
_symmetry.space_group_name_H-M   'P 1'
#
loop_
_entity.id
_entity.type
_entity.pdbx_description
1 polymer ?
#
loop_
_entity_poly.entity_id
_entity_poly.type
_entity_poly.pdbx_seq_one_letter_code
_entity_poly.pdbx_strand_id
1 'polypeptide(L)'
;MLFRSLETFEKAMENIMPSLECKTRRVGGANYQVPLEVSPARRETLGLRWLTAYSRSRGEKTMAQRLAAEIMDAANNTGNAVKKREDTHKMAEANKAFAHFRY
;
A
#
# COMPACT_ATOMS: atom_id res chain seq x y z
N MET A 1 10.41 26.28 5.63
CA MET A 1 9.40 25.36 5.33
C MET A 1 8.80 24.74 6.55
N LEU A 2 7.52 24.77 6.59
CA LEU A 2 6.83 24.46 7.82
C LEU A 2 5.96 23.24 7.70
N PHE A 3 6.58 22.12 7.33
CA PHE A 3 5.84 20.89 7.42
C PHE A 3 5.80 20.46 8.85
N ARG A 4 4.65 20.24 9.33
CA ARG A 4 4.49 19.58 10.60
C ARG A 4 4.67 18.11 10.35
N SER A 5 5.51 17.48 11.16
CA SER A 5 5.83 16.08 11.02
C SER A 5 4.58 15.18 10.97
N LEU A 6 3.60 15.47 11.82
CA LEU A 6 2.38 14.68 11.86
C LEU A 6 1.58 14.83 10.56
N GLU A 7 1.45 16.05 10.04
CA GLU A 7 0.73 16.27 8.79
C GLU A 7 1.39 15.56 7.63
N THR A 8 2.73 15.60 7.58
CA THR A 8 3.48 14.91 6.54
C THR A 8 3.25 13.41 6.63
N PHE A 9 3.30 12.86 7.83
CA PHE A 9 3.06 11.43 8.04
C PHE A 9 1.64 11.03 7.64
N GLU A 10 0.66 11.83 8.04
CA GLU A 10 -0.74 11.56 7.69
C GLU A 10 -0.95 11.58 6.17
N LYS A 11 -0.34 12.56 5.50
CA LYS A 11 -0.40 12.64 4.04
C LYS A 11 0.26 11.43 3.39
N ALA A 12 1.42 11.03 3.91
CA ALA A 12 2.13 9.86 3.42
C ALA A 12 1.26 8.61 3.57
N MET A 13 0.65 8.42 4.73
CA MET A 13 -0.21 7.25 4.98
C MET A 13 -1.43 7.25 4.06
N GLU A 14 -2.06 8.40 3.85
CA GLU A 14 -3.15 8.52 2.88
C GLU A 14 -2.74 8.00 1.51
N ASN A 15 -1.54 8.33 1.09
CA ASN A 15 -1.04 7.96 -0.24
C ASN A 15 -0.58 6.50 -0.32
N ILE A 16 -0.25 5.87 0.82
CA ILE A 16 0.23 4.49 0.86
C ILE A 16 -0.90 3.49 1.09
N MET A 17 -1.87 3.83 1.93
CA MET A 17 -2.92 2.90 2.34
C MET A 17 -3.78 2.45 1.16
N PRO A 18 -3.92 1.14 0.94
CA PRO A 18 -4.74 0.65 -0.18
C PRO A 18 -6.21 0.59 0.20
N SER A 19 -7.08 0.82 -0.76
CA SER A 19 -8.51 0.62 -0.56
C SER A 19 -8.97 -0.75 -1.06
N LEU A 20 -8.16 -1.40 -1.87
CA LEU A 20 -8.46 -2.72 -2.45
C LEU A 20 -7.27 -3.64 -2.31
N GLU A 21 -7.53 -4.92 -2.15
CA GLU A 21 -6.50 -5.95 -2.23
C GLU A 21 -7.08 -7.15 -2.98
N CYS A 22 -6.21 -8.07 -3.39
CA CYS A 22 -6.65 -9.29 -4.06
C CYS A 22 -6.46 -10.47 -3.13
N LYS A 23 -7.45 -11.35 -3.08
CA LYS A 23 -7.36 -12.62 -2.37
C LYS A 23 -7.57 -13.76 -3.33
N THR A 24 -6.85 -14.85 -3.11
CA THR A 24 -7.00 -16.04 -3.91
C THR A 24 -8.27 -16.77 -3.52
N ARG A 25 -9.10 -17.09 -4.51
CA ARG A 25 -10.28 -17.91 -4.34
C ARG A 25 -10.15 -19.14 -5.22
N ARG A 26 -10.56 -20.28 -4.70
CA ARG A 26 -10.53 -21.52 -5.45
C ARG A 26 -11.94 -21.84 -5.96
N VAL A 27 -12.08 -21.84 -7.26
CA VAL A 27 -13.37 -22.10 -7.92
C VAL A 27 -13.13 -23.13 -9.02
N GLY A 28 -13.85 -24.26 -8.93
CA GLY A 28 -13.78 -25.31 -9.95
C GLY A 28 -12.37 -25.88 -10.17
N GLY A 29 -11.54 -25.93 -9.11
CA GLY A 29 -10.17 -26.43 -9.21
C GLY A 29 -9.14 -25.41 -9.67
N ALA A 30 -9.57 -24.22 -10.06
CA ALA A 30 -8.67 -23.14 -10.47
C ALA A 30 -8.58 -22.08 -9.37
N ASN A 31 -7.44 -21.38 -9.31
CA ASN A 31 -7.22 -20.30 -8.37
C ASN A 31 -7.43 -18.97 -9.08
N TYR A 32 -8.23 -18.10 -8.50
CA TYR A 32 -8.50 -16.77 -9.04
C TYR A 32 -8.14 -15.71 -7.99
N GLN A 33 -7.59 -14.60 -8.47
CA GLN A 33 -7.35 -13.42 -7.64
C GLN A 33 -8.62 -12.57 -7.67
N VAL A 34 -9.25 -12.40 -6.52
CA VAL A 34 -10.51 -11.66 -6.42
C VAL A 34 -10.28 -10.36 -5.66
N PRO A 35 -10.64 -9.20 -6.24
CA PRO A 35 -10.48 -7.93 -5.54
C PRO A 35 -11.49 -7.79 -4.41
N LEU A 36 -11.03 -7.30 -3.26
CA LEU A 36 -11.86 -7.09 -2.08
C LEU A 36 -11.53 -5.73 -1.48
N GLU A 37 -12.54 -5.09 -0.89
CA GLU A 37 -12.32 -3.87 -0.14
C GLU A 37 -11.52 -4.17 1.13
N VAL A 38 -10.62 -3.27 1.47
CA VAL A 38 -9.80 -3.39 2.67
C VAL A 38 -10.47 -2.63 3.80
N SER A 39 -10.66 -3.28 4.96
CA SER A 39 -11.24 -2.63 6.13
C SER A 39 -10.32 -1.51 6.63
N PRO A 40 -10.84 -0.49 7.32
CA PRO A 40 -10.00 0.61 7.82
C PRO A 40 -8.83 0.15 8.68
N ALA A 41 -9.03 -0.81 9.57
CA ALA A 41 -7.96 -1.32 10.42
C ALA A 41 -6.85 -1.98 9.60
N ARG A 42 -7.23 -2.77 8.60
CA ARG A 42 -6.26 -3.44 7.75
C ARG A 42 -5.54 -2.47 6.83
N ARG A 43 -6.21 -1.40 6.41
CA ARG A 43 -5.57 -0.35 5.61
C ARG A 43 -4.39 0.26 6.36
N GLU A 44 -4.58 0.60 7.63
CA GLU A 44 -3.50 1.10 8.47
C GLU A 44 -2.38 0.09 8.62
N THR A 45 -2.71 -1.16 8.89
CA THR A 45 -1.73 -2.22 9.04
C THR A 45 -0.90 -2.39 7.79
N LEU A 46 -1.55 -2.45 6.63
CA LEU A 46 -0.84 -2.59 5.36
C LEU A 46 0.01 -1.36 5.05
N GLY A 47 -0.52 -0.17 5.30
CA GLY A 47 0.21 1.06 5.07
C GLY A 47 1.49 1.13 5.89
N LEU A 48 1.41 0.82 7.18
CA LEU A 48 2.58 0.82 8.05
C LEU A 48 3.57 -0.28 7.67
N ARG A 49 3.08 -1.45 7.33
CA ARG A 49 3.92 -2.58 6.90
C ARG A 49 4.69 -2.23 5.64
N TRP A 50 4.03 -1.66 4.65
CA TRP A 50 4.68 -1.30 3.40
C TRP A 50 5.66 -0.15 3.60
N LEU A 51 5.30 0.85 4.40
CA LEU A 51 6.20 1.94 4.73
C LEU A 51 7.50 1.41 5.33
N THR A 52 7.39 0.53 6.33
CA THR A 52 8.54 -0.05 7.00
C THR A 52 9.37 -0.91 6.05
N ALA A 53 8.72 -1.78 5.27
CA ALA A 53 9.43 -2.69 4.38
C ALA A 53 10.23 -1.94 3.32
N TYR A 54 9.62 -0.94 2.70
CA TYR A 54 10.31 -0.19 1.65
C TYR A 54 11.33 0.81 2.19
N SER A 55 11.15 1.25 3.43
CA SER A 55 12.19 2.04 4.09
C SER A 55 13.46 1.21 4.29
N ARG A 56 13.32 -0.04 4.67
CA ARG A 56 14.46 -0.93 4.88
C ARG A 56 15.30 -1.14 3.62
N SER A 57 14.67 -1.10 2.46
CA SER A 57 15.37 -1.33 1.19
C SER A 57 16.01 -0.07 0.61
N ARG A 58 15.89 1.07 1.27
CA ARG A 58 16.51 2.31 0.80
C ARG A 58 18.00 2.34 1.11
N GLY A 59 18.70 3.23 0.41
CA GLY A 59 20.13 3.33 0.53
C GLY A 59 20.68 4.30 1.57
N GLU A 60 19.83 5.04 2.29
CA GLU A 60 20.32 5.94 3.34
C GLU A 60 20.96 5.16 4.49
N LYS A 61 21.83 5.81 5.25
CA LYS A 61 22.66 5.17 6.25
C LYS A 61 21.89 4.54 7.41
N THR A 62 20.96 5.27 8.00
CA THR A 62 20.25 4.81 9.19
C THR A 62 18.80 4.53 8.87
N MET A 63 18.15 3.71 9.69
CA MET A 63 16.73 3.44 9.51
C MET A 63 15.90 4.71 9.70
N ALA A 64 16.31 5.60 10.61
CA ALA A 64 15.64 6.88 10.79
C ALA A 64 15.66 7.72 9.51
N GLN A 65 16.81 7.77 8.84
CA GLN A 65 16.93 8.49 7.58
C GLN A 65 16.13 7.83 6.47
N ARG A 66 16.15 6.51 6.39
CA ARG A 66 15.37 5.76 5.39
C ARG A 66 13.89 5.97 5.58
N LEU A 67 13.42 5.87 6.81
CA LEU A 67 12.01 6.05 7.12
C LEU A 67 11.56 7.48 6.82
N ALA A 68 12.34 8.46 7.22
CA ALA A 68 12.02 9.87 6.96
C ALA A 68 11.94 10.15 5.46
N ALA A 69 12.89 9.61 4.69
CA ALA A 69 12.92 9.82 3.24
C ALA A 69 11.71 9.14 2.56
N GLU A 70 11.35 7.95 3.01
CA GLU A 70 10.19 7.25 2.44
C GLU A 70 8.89 7.98 2.78
N ILE A 71 8.77 8.49 4.01
CA ILE A 71 7.60 9.28 4.41
C ILE A 71 7.48 10.54 3.55
N MET A 72 8.58 11.24 3.33
CA MET A 72 8.57 12.45 2.51
C MET A 72 8.21 12.15 1.06
N ASP A 73 8.75 11.09 0.49
CA ASP A 73 8.41 10.68 -0.86
C ASP A 73 6.93 10.31 -0.96
N ALA A 74 6.43 9.55 0.01
CA ALA A 74 5.03 9.14 0.02
C ALA A 74 4.09 10.34 0.17
N ALA A 75 4.48 11.33 0.98
CA ALA A 75 3.68 12.55 1.12
C ALA A 75 3.58 13.30 -0.22
N ASN A 76 4.57 13.16 -1.07
CA ASN A 76 4.57 13.71 -2.43
C ASN A 76 4.01 12.73 -3.46
N ASN A 77 3.38 11.66 -3.00
CA ASN A 77 2.77 10.62 -3.85
C ASN A 77 3.79 9.93 -4.75
N THR A 78 4.99 9.71 -4.24
CA THR A 78 6.05 8.98 -4.93
C THR A 78 6.66 7.94 -4.00
N GLY A 79 7.65 7.19 -4.50
CA GLY A 79 8.35 6.20 -3.70
C GLY A 79 7.77 4.80 -3.84
N ASN A 80 8.51 3.83 -3.30
CA ASN A 80 8.17 2.43 -3.49
C ASN A 80 6.91 1.98 -2.73
N ALA A 81 6.64 2.56 -1.57
CA ALA A 81 5.43 2.23 -0.82
C ALA A 81 4.18 2.67 -1.58
N VAL A 82 4.21 3.87 -2.17
CA VAL A 82 3.11 4.36 -3.01
C VAL A 82 2.98 3.50 -4.26
N LYS A 83 4.10 3.11 -4.84
CA LYS A 83 4.10 2.23 -6.01
C LYS A 83 3.46 0.89 -5.67
N LYS A 84 3.71 0.37 -4.48
CA LYS A 84 3.07 -0.88 -4.04
C LYS A 84 1.55 -0.73 -3.98
N ARG A 85 1.06 0.40 -3.49
CA ARG A 85 -0.38 0.66 -3.49
C ARG A 85 -0.92 0.71 -4.93
N GLU A 86 -0.23 1.41 -5.82
CA GLU A 86 -0.64 1.51 -7.21
C GLU A 86 -0.66 0.15 -7.88
N ASP A 87 0.36 -0.67 -7.65
CA ASP A 87 0.44 -2.02 -8.21
C ASP A 87 -0.69 -2.90 -7.67
N THR A 88 -1.00 -2.77 -6.39
CA THR A 88 -2.08 -3.53 -5.76
C THR A 88 -3.44 -3.14 -6.36
N HIS A 89 -3.67 -1.84 -6.55
CA HIS A 89 -4.90 -1.35 -7.17
C HIS A 89 -5.00 -1.77 -8.63
N LYS A 90 -3.89 -1.76 -9.36
CA LYS A 90 -3.84 -2.24 -10.74
C LYS A 90 -4.21 -3.71 -10.83
N MET A 91 -3.66 -4.51 -9.92
CA MET A 91 -3.95 -5.94 -9.87
C MET A 91 -5.44 -6.17 -9.56
N ALA A 92 -5.99 -5.42 -8.63
CA ALA A 92 -7.40 -5.50 -8.30
C ALA A 92 -8.28 -5.12 -9.50
N GLU A 93 -7.91 -4.08 -10.21
CA GLU A 93 -8.61 -3.64 -11.41
C GLU A 93 -8.55 -4.69 -12.51
N ALA A 94 -7.37 -5.27 -12.73
CA ALA A 94 -7.18 -6.32 -13.74
C ALA A 94 -8.01 -7.57 -13.42
N ASN A 95 -8.25 -7.84 -12.13
CA ASN A 95 -8.99 -9.02 -11.69
C ASN A 95 -10.46 -8.72 -11.39
N LYS A 96 -10.93 -7.56 -11.75
CA LYS A 96 -12.30 -7.12 -11.49
C LYS A 96 -13.35 -8.07 -12.09
N ALA A 97 -13.02 -8.68 -13.21
CA ALA A 97 -13.90 -9.64 -13.87
C ALA A 97 -14.24 -10.85 -12.99
N PHE A 98 -13.42 -11.13 -11.98
CA PHE A 98 -13.63 -12.26 -11.09
C PHE A 98 -14.37 -11.87 -9.79
N ALA A 99 -14.82 -10.63 -9.69
CA ALA A 99 -15.49 -10.14 -8.49
C ALA A 99 -16.74 -10.94 -8.12
N HIS A 100 -17.41 -11.53 -9.11
CA HIS A 100 -18.60 -12.36 -8.89
C HIS A 100 -18.30 -13.67 -8.16
N PHE A 101 -17.03 -14.04 -8.02
CA PHE A 101 -16.63 -15.24 -7.26
C PHE A 101 -16.44 -14.96 -5.77
N ARG A 102 -16.52 -13.71 -5.35
CA ARG A 102 -16.36 -13.39 -3.93
C ARG A 102 -17.71 -13.58 -3.20
N TYR A 103 -17.63 -13.89 -1.96
CA TYR A 103 -18.81 -14.18 -1.14
C TYR A 103 -18.88 -13.30 0.09
#